data_22c89a20b6dd1d1e754eca94ebcbb5d9
#
_entry.id   22c89a20b6dd1d1e754eca94ebcbb5d9
#
_cell.length_a   1.000
_cell.length_b   1.000
_cell.length_c   1.000
_cell.angle_alpha   90.00
_cell.angle_beta   90.00
_cell.angle_gamma   90.00
#
_symmetry.space_group_name_H-M   'P 1'
#
loop_
_entity.id
_entity.type
_entity.pdbx_description
1 polymer ?
#
loop_
_entity_poly.entity_id
_entity_poly.type
_entity_poly.pdbx_seq_one_letter_code
_entity_poly.pdbx_strand_id
1 'polypeptide(L)'
;MTVVDEAYWRRYYEVHNQARFVDLVDTFYDPNALFANPRKQFRGRDALINYFQGAGEFAKLTLSPTEIWVKPGVTATELDFMAEAKQDIPNCVTGPLVTGQVARIKMAATYRMNGPLIVQAFVFWGQESN
;
A
#
# COMPACT_ATOMS: atom_id res chain seq x y z
N MET A 1 4.33 24.25 5.39
CA MET A 1 3.51 23.20 6.01
C MET A 1 2.91 22.30 4.94
N THR A 2 3.01 21.00 5.10
CA THR A 2 2.43 20.06 4.13
C THR A 2 0.93 19.89 4.41
N VAL A 3 0.13 20.10 3.39
CA VAL A 3 -1.32 19.91 3.48
C VAL A 3 -1.64 18.49 3.05
N VAL A 4 -2.43 17.79 3.87
CA VAL A 4 -2.90 16.44 3.55
C VAL A 4 -4.24 16.57 2.81
N ASP A 5 -4.17 16.49 1.49
CA ASP A 5 -5.30 16.63 0.58
C ASP A 5 -5.24 15.51 -0.48
N GLU A 6 -6.10 15.60 -1.48
CA GLU A 6 -6.11 14.58 -2.55
C GLU A 6 -4.77 14.53 -3.28
N ALA A 7 -4.14 15.69 -3.53
CA ALA A 7 -2.85 15.75 -4.21
C ALA A 7 -1.75 15.05 -3.40
N TYR A 8 -1.78 15.17 -2.08
CA TYR A 8 -0.88 14.44 -1.19
C TYR A 8 -0.97 12.93 -1.43
N TRP A 9 -2.20 12.39 -1.49
CA TRP A 9 -2.42 10.95 -1.64
C TRP A 9 -2.11 10.47 -3.04
N ARG A 10 -2.36 11.28 -4.07
CA ARG A 10 -1.96 10.92 -5.43
C ARG A 10 -0.44 10.81 -5.54
N ARG A 11 0.29 11.70 -4.88
CA ARG A 11 1.76 11.62 -4.81
C ARG A 11 2.21 10.37 -4.05
N TYR A 12 1.54 10.02 -2.95
CA TYR A 12 1.81 8.80 -2.20
C TYR A 12 1.76 7.57 -3.11
N TYR A 13 0.68 7.41 -3.83
CA TYR A 13 0.52 6.25 -4.71
C TYR A 13 1.46 6.30 -5.91
N GLU A 14 1.80 7.46 -6.40
CA GLU A 14 2.78 7.61 -7.48
C GLU A 14 4.16 7.13 -7.03
N VAL A 15 4.61 7.52 -5.84
CA VAL A 15 5.89 7.06 -5.28
C VAL A 15 5.88 5.55 -5.06
N HIS A 16 4.77 5.02 -4.53
CA HIS A 16 4.58 3.58 -4.37
C HIS A 16 4.72 2.85 -5.71
N ASN A 17 4.03 3.35 -6.74
CA ASN A 17 3.98 2.67 -8.04
C ASN A 17 5.30 2.75 -8.79
N GLN A 18 6.18 3.67 -8.42
CA GLN A 18 7.55 3.74 -8.93
C GLN A 18 8.50 2.81 -8.18
N ALA A 19 7.98 2.03 -7.22
CA ALA A 19 8.75 1.14 -6.36
C ALA A 19 9.84 1.86 -5.54
N ARG A 20 9.62 3.13 -5.24
CA ARG A 20 10.52 3.94 -4.41
C ARG A 20 10.12 3.79 -2.94
N PHE A 21 10.32 2.59 -2.41
CA PHE A 21 9.74 2.22 -1.11
C PHE A 21 10.46 2.86 0.08
N VAL A 22 11.77 3.08 0.00
CA VAL A 22 12.48 3.81 1.05
C VAL A 22 11.96 5.26 1.11
N ASP A 23 11.84 5.91 -0.04
CA ASP A 23 11.28 7.26 -0.12
C ASP A 23 9.84 7.31 0.38
N LEU A 24 9.03 6.30 0.02
CA LEU A 24 7.66 6.20 0.46
C LEU A 24 7.55 6.21 1.98
N VAL A 25 8.33 5.34 2.62
CA VAL A 25 8.28 5.21 4.08
C VAL A 25 8.85 6.44 4.76
N ASP A 26 10.00 6.93 4.30
CA ASP A 26 10.67 8.06 4.94
C ASP A 26 9.92 9.39 4.75
N THR A 27 9.18 9.53 3.64
CA THR A 27 8.43 10.76 3.35
C THR A 27 7.06 10.78 4.02
N PHE A 28 6.34 9.64 4.03
CA PHE A 28 4.92 9.62 4.37
C PHE A 28 4.60 8.98 5.72
N TYR A 29 5.48 8.17 6.28
CA TYR A 29 5.20 7.41 7.51
C TYR A 29 5.95 7.96 8.70
N ASP A 30 5.29 7.95 9.86
CA ASP A 30 5.96 8.17 11.13
C ASP A 30 6.96 7.00 11.36
N PRO A 31 8.14 7.27 11.98
CA PRO A 31 9.12 6.20 12.23
C PRO A 31 8.61 5.01 13.03
N ASN A 32 7.52 5.18 13.79
CA ASN A 32 6.90 4.13 14.60
C ASN A 32 5.54 3.72 14.07
N ALA A 33 5.24 4.00 12.81
CA ALA A 33 3.94 3.73 12.22
C ALA A 33 3.58 2.25 12.26
N LEU A 34 2.30 1.98 12.47
CA LEU A 34 1.72 0.64 12.34
C LEU A 34 1.12 0.49 10.94
N PHE A 35 1.42 -0.61 10.30
CA PHE A 35 0.81 -1.01 9.04
C PHE A 35 0.20 -2.40 9.21
N ALA A 36 -1.06 -2.56 8.84
CA ALA A 36 -1.75 -3.84 8.97
C ALA A 36 -2.56 -4.16 7.74
N ASN A 37 -2.61 -5.44 7.38
CA ASN A 37 -3.51 -5.97 6.37
C ASN A 37 -4.13 -7.28 6.93
N PRO A 38 -5.04 -7.94 6.18
CA PRO A 38 -5.70 -9.14 6.70
C PRO A 38 -4.76 -10.30 7.05
N ARG A 39 -3.55 -10.31 6.55
CA ARG A 39 -2.60 -11.41 6.78
C ARG A 39 -1.57 -11.10 7.86
N LYS A 40 -1.12 -9.84 7.97
CA LYS A 40 0.02 -9.47 8.82
C LYS A 40 -0.10 -8.05 9.31
N GLN A 41 0.69 -7.72 10.34
CA GLN A 41 0.91 -6.34 10.73
C GLN A 41 2.39 -6.11 11.00
N PHE A 42 2.81 -4.88 10.78
CA PHE A 42 4.19 -4.44 10.88
C PHE A 42 4.25 -3.11 11.62
N ARG A 43 5.30 -2.90 12.38
CA ARG A 43 5.51 -1.62 13.06
C ARG A 43 6.94 -1.16 12.86
N GLY A 44 7.07 0.11 12.51
CA GLY A 44 8.35 0.78 12.42
C GLY A 44 8.92 0.83 11.02
N ARG A 45 9.85 1.75 10.83
CA ARG A 45 10.43 2.09 9.53
C ARG A 45 11.00 0.87 8.79
N ASP A 46 11.89 0.13 9.47
CA ASP A 46 12.58 -0.96 8.79
C ASP A 46 11.65 -2.11 8.42
N ALA A 47 10.67 -2.41 9.29
CA ALA A 47 9.69 -3.44 9.01
C ALA A 47 8.81 -3.07 7.82
N LEU A 48 8.40 -1.80 7.72
CA LEU A 48 7.60 -1.32 6.60
C LEU A 48 8.38 -1.37 5.29
N ILE A 49 9.63 -0.90 5.30
CA ILE A 49 10.48 -0.94 4.12
C ILE A 49 10.68 -2.39 3.65
N ASN A 50 10.99 -3.28 4.57
CA ASN A 50 11.19 -4.70 4.24
C ASN A 50 9.93 -5.33 3.64
N TYR A 51 8.77 -4.99 4.18
CA TYR A 51 7.51 -5.49 3.65
C TYR A 51 7.27 -5.01 2.21
N PHE A 52 7.38 -3.71 1.98
CA PHE A 52 7.16 -3.15 0.64
C PHE A 52 8.19 -3.66 -0.38
N GLN A 53 9.46 -3.70 0.00
CA GLN A 53 10.51 -4.19 -0.90
C GLN A 53 10.34 -5.67 -1.21
N GLY A 54 9.97 -6.47 -0.20
CA GLY A 54 9.73 -7.89 -0.40
C GLY A 54 8.58 -8.15 -1.38
N ALA A 55 7.48 -7.44 -1.22
CA ALA A 55 6.35 -7.56 -2.14
C ALA A 55 6.76 -7.15 -3.56
N GLY A 56 7.54 -6.08 -3.69
CA GLY A 56 8.02 -5.60 -4.99
C GLY A 56 9.00 -6.54 -5.68
N GLU A 57 9.67 -7.42 -4.95
CA GLU A 57 10.55 -8.44 -5.55
C GLU A 57 9.75 -9.52 -6.27
N PHE A 58 8.55 -9.84 -5.77
CA PHE A 58 7.71 -10.89 -6.35
C PHE A 58 6.88 -10.39 -7.53
N ALA A 59 6.46 -9.13 -7.49
CA ALA A 59 5.55 -8.59 -8.49
C ALA A 59 5.75 -7.10 -8.69
N LYS A 60 5.40 -6.64 -9.89
CA LYS A 60 5.21 -5.20 -10.12
C LYS A 60 3.83 -4.85 -9.60
N LEU A 61 3.78 -3.98 -8.59
CA LEU A 61 2.55 -3.61 -7.90
C LEU A 61 2.10 -2.24 -8.34
N THR A 62 0.82 -2.12 -8.69
CA THR A 62 0.22 -0.84 -9.05
C THR A 62 -1.03 -0.63 -8.21
N LEU A 63 -1.08 0.48 -7.50
CA LEU A 63 -2.24 0.93 -6.74
C LEU A 63 -2.82 2.15 -7.44
N SER A 64 -4.08 2.06 -7.87
CA SER A 64 -4.75 3.15 -8.56
C SER A 64 -5.96 3.58 -7.73
N PRO A 65 -5.90 4.77 -7.10
CA PRO A 65 -7.02 5.23 -6.29
C PRO A 65 -8.22 5.57 -7.17
N THR A 66 -9.37 5.00 -6.83
CA THR A 66 -10.65 5.31 -7.48
C THR A 66 -11.45 6.30 -6.66
N GLU A 67 -11.27 6.31 -5.34
CA GLU A 67 -11.89 7.29 -4.44
C GLU A 67 -10.91 7.65 -3.33
N ILE A 68 -10.87 8.92 -2.98
CA ILE A 68 -10.04 9.43 -1.88
C ILE A 68 -10.91 10.35 -1.04
N TRP A 69 -11.11 10.00 0.24
CA TRP A 69 -11.88 10.80 1.19
C TRP A 69 -10.95 11.30 2.27
N VAL A 70 -10.71 12.61 2.31
CA VAL A 70 -9.80 13.24 3.26
C VAL A 70 -10.61 14.04 4.27
N LYS A 71 -10.35 13.79 5.56
CA LYS A 71 -10.81 14.67 6.63
C LYS A 71 -9.67 14.84 7.63
N PRO A 72 -9.74 15.84 8.53
CA PRO A 72 -8.65 16.07 9.47
C PRO A 72 -8.27 14.81 10.25
N GLY A 73 -7.01 14.41 10.14
CA GLY A 73 -6.46 13.28 10.87
C GLY A 73 -6.77 11.90 10.31
N VAL A 74 -7.62 11.79 9.30
CA VAL A 74 -8.00 10.48 8.74
C VAL A 74 -8.25 10.59 7.24
N THR A 75 -7.71 9.64 6.48
CA THR A 75 -8.04 9.49 5.06
C THR A 75 -8.49 8.07 4.80
N ALA A 76 -9.50 7.91 3.97
CA ALA A 76 -9.92 6.60 3.45
C ALA A 76 -9.80 6.60 1.93
N THR A 77 -9.40 5.47 1.36
CA THR A 77 -9.26 5.34 -0.09
C THR A 77 -9.86 4.03 -0.56
N GLU A 78 -10.38 4.04 -1.78
CA GLU A 78 -10.66 2.82 -2.53
C GLU A 78 -9.67 2.72 -3.67
N LEU A 79 -9.17 1.51 -3.91
CA LEU A 79 -8.05 1.29 -4.81
C LEU A 79 -8.34 0.12 -5.73
N ASP A 80 -7.88 0.26 -6.98
CA ASP A 80 -7.66 -0.90 -7.84
C ASP A 80 -6.22 -1.34 -7.65
N PHE A 81 -6.04 -2.59 -7.24
CA PHE A 81 -4.73 -3.20 -7.07
C PHE A 81 -4.45 -4.10 -8.26
N MET A 82 -3.25 -3.99 -8.80
CA MET A 82 -2.76 -4.85 -9.87
C MET A 82 -1.38 -5.36 -9.51
N ALA A 83 -1.17 -6.66 -9.65
CA ALA A 83 0.14 -7.29 -9.46
C ALA A 83 0.50 -8.07 -10.72
N GLU A 84 1.62 -7.73 -11.32
CA GLU A 84 2.19 -8.50 -12.42
C GLU A 84 3.35 -9.33 -11.88
N ALA A 85 3.20 -10.64 -11.91
CA ALA A 85 4.17 -11.55 -11.30
C ALA A 85 5.51 -11.53 -12.02
N LYS A 86 6.59 -11.23 -11.30
CA LYS A 86 7.97 -11.31 -11.79
C LYS A 86 8.54 -12.72 -11.64
N GLN A 87 7.93 -13.51 -10.78
CA GLN A 87 8.27 -14.90 -10.51
C GLN A 87 7.00 -15.61 -10.06
N ASP A 88 7.07 -16.93 -9.93
CA ASP A 88 5.92 -17.69 -9.49
C ASP A 88 5.57 -17.34 -8.04
N ILE A 89 4.30 -17.04 -7.77
CA ILE A 89 3.80 -16.67 -6.46
C ILE A 89 2.71 -17.68 -6.07
N PRO A 90 3.01 -18.64 -5.18
CA PRO A 90 2.05 -19.70 -4.86
C PRO A 90 0.89 -19.23 -3.98
N ASN A 91 1.03 -18.12 -3.28
CA ASN A 91 0.06 -17.69 -2.27
C ASN A 91 -0.33 -16.21 -2.43
N CYS A 92 -0.45 -15.72 -3.66
CA CYS A 92 -0.96 -14.38 -3.92
C CYS A 92 -2.41 -14.27 -3.42
N VAL A 93 -2.84 -13.04 -3.09
CA VAL A 93 -4.18 -12.78 -2.56
C VAL A 93 -5.30 -13.18 -3.54
N THR A 94 -5.00 -13.29 -4.82
CA THR A 94 -5.95 -13.72 -5.87
C THR A 94 -5.78 -15.18 -6.26
N GLY A 95 -4.96 -15.94 -5.53
CA GLY A 95 -4.60 -17.30 -5.85
C GLY A 95 -3.22 -17.41 -6.47
N PRO A 96 -2.76 -18.62 -6.78
CA PRO A 96 -1.41 -18.80 -7.34
C PRO A 96 -1.23 -18.06 -8.66
N LEU A 97 -0.08 -17.42 -8.82
CA LEU A 97 0.31 -16.75 -10.06
C LEU A 97 1.60 -17.38 -10.57
N VAL A 98 1.70 -17.52 -11.89
CA VAL A 98 2.99 -17.82 -12.53
C VAL A 98 3.54 -16.55 -13.15
N THR A 99 4.85 -16.55 -13.40
CA THR A 99 5.58 -15.42 -13.97
C THR A 99 4.83 -14.84 -15.18
N GLY A 100 4.64 -13.52 -15.17
CA GLY A 100 3.97 -12.80 -16.24
C GLY A 100 2.47 -12.68 -16.10
N GLN A 101 1.84 -13.46 -15.23
CA GLN A 101 0.40 -13.34 -14.99
C GLN A 101 0.09 -12.07 -14.19
N VAL A 102 -1.10 -11.53 -14.42
CA VAL A 102 -1.59 -10.31 -13.76
C VAL A 102 -2.78 -10.66 -12.88
N ALA A 103 -2.72 -10.23 -11.62
CA ALA A 103 -3.84 -10.31 -10.70
C ALA A 103 -4.42 -8.92 -10.50
N ARG A 104 -5.75 -8.84 -10.34
CA ARG A 104 -6.47 -7.58 -10.05
C ARG A 104 -7.44 -7.83 -8.91
N ILE A 105 -7.49 -6.87 -7.98
CA ILE A 105 -8.40 -6.95 -6.85
C ILE A 105 -8.76 -5.54 -6.39
N LYS A 106 -9.94 -5.41 -5.80
CA LYS A 106 -10.34 -4.16 -5.12
C LYS A 106 -9.75 -4.13 -3.72
N MET A 107 -9.22 -2.97 -3.35
CA MET A 107 -8.72 -2.73 -2.01
C MET A 107 -9.31 -1.45 -1.46
N ALA A 108 -9.27 -1.34 -0.14
CA ALA A 108 -9.53 -0.11 0.58
C ALA A 108 -8.44 0.09 1.62
N ALA A 109 -8.15 1.34 1.93
CA ALA A 109 -7.18 1.65 2.97
C ALA A 109 -7.68 2.80 3.82
N THR A 110 -7.37 2.74 5.12
CA THR A 110 -7.58 3.87 6.03
C THR A 110 -6.26 4.28 6.62
N TYR A 111 -6.04 5.58 6.69
CA TYR A 111 -4.81 6.15 7.22
C TYR A 111 -5.12 7.12 8.34
N ARG A 112 -4.52 6.90 9.51
CA ARG A 112 -4.56 7.86 10.59
C ARG A 112 -3.29 8.66 10.60
N MET A 113 -3.43 9.98 10.76
CA MET A 113 -2.36 10.93 10.54
C MET A 113 -1.98 11.67 11.81
N ASN A 114 -0.71 11.99 11.93
CA ASN A 114 -0.22 13.01 12.84
C ASN A 114 0.47 14.07 11.95
N GLY A 115 -0.25 15.19 11.70
CA GLY A 115 0.21 16.14 10.69
C GLY A 115 0.34 15.45 9.33
N PRO A 116 1.45 15.62 8.63
CA PRO A 116 1.64 15.01 7.31
C PRO A 116 2.15 13.57 7.36
N LEU A 117 2.29 12.97 8.56
CA LEU A 117 2.84 11.62 8.69
C LEU A 117 1.76 10.62 9.06
N ILE A 118 1.79 9.46 8.40
CA ILE A 118 0.90 8.35 8.68
C ILE A 118 1.40 7.66 9.94
N VAL A 119 0.54 7.56 10.97
CA VAL A 119 0.87 6.81 12.17
C VAL A 119 0.26 5.41 12.17
N GLN A 120 -0.79 5.20 11.37
CA GLN A 120 -1.45 3.91 11.27
C GLN A 120 -2.07 3.77 9.89
N ALA A 121 -1.72 2.71 9.19
CA ALA A 121 -2.31 2.37 7.90
C ALA A 121 -2.94 0.99 7.99
N PHE A 122 -4.23 0.90 7.69
CA PHE A 122 -4.95 -0.37 7.58
C PHE A 122 -5.38 -0.57 6.14
N VAL A 123 -4.93 -1.67 5.54
CA VAL A 123 -5.29 -2.03 4.17
C VAL A 123 -6.21 -3.24 4.21
N PHE A 124 -7.28 -3.15 3.45
CA PHE A 124 -8.29 -4.22 3.37
C PHE A 124 -8.43 -4.64 1.92
N TRP A 125 -8.61 -5.94 1.71
CA TRP A 125 -9.07 -6.44 0.43
C TRP A 125 -10.26 -7.35 0.68
N GLY A 126 -11.01 -7.57 -0.39
CA GLY A 126 -12.19 -8.38 -0.27
C GLY A 126 -11.84 -9.85 -0.17
N GLN A 127 -12.59 -10.65 -0.86
CA GLN A 127 -12.41 -12.09 -0.82
C GLN A 127 -11.12 -12.47 -1.53
N GLU A 128 -10.26 -13.24 -0.84
CA GLU A 128 -9.10 -13.83 -1.49
C GLU A 128 -9.55 -14.91 -2.47
N SER A 129 -8.80 -15.06 -3.56
CA SER A 129 -9.13 -16.03 -4.58
C SER A 129 -9.07 -17.46 -4.05
N ASN A 130 -9.97 -18.24 -4.54
CA ASN A 130 -10.01 -19.68 -4.26
C ASN A 130 -9.05 -20.45 -5.17
#